data_5976314d26d9b1e5676104bf29ff95c7
#
_entry.id   5976314d26d9b1e5676104bf29ff95c7
#
_cell.length_a   1.000
_cell.length_b   1.000
_cell.length_c   1.000
_cell.angle_alpha   90.00
_cell.angle_beta   90.00
_cell.angle_gamma   90.00
#
_symmetry.space_group_name_H-M   'P 1'
#
loop_
_entity.id
_entity.type
_entity.pdbx_description
1 polymer ?
#
loop_
_entity_poly.entity_id
_entity_poly.type
_entity_poly.pdbx_seq_one_letter_code
_entity_poly.pdbx_strand_id
1 'polypeptide(L)'
;MSFKRYAFTVLLLTASLCSCGEKKSEPAPKASAAVASSGYDVDLTQLNSQMVYAQVYDMVTKPEDYKGQKVRAKGPFSYFKDDQTGNEYFAVLISDATACCSQGIEFVLDGDHKYPDDYPAVDTEITVSGTFDYYKEGVNIYCQLLDAKIEDSKLSW
;
A
#
# COMPACT_ATOMS: atom_id res chain seq x y z
N MET A 1 71.45 23.74 -25.97
CA MET A 1 72.01 22.89 -27.02
C MET A 1 71.24 21.59 -27.06
N SER A 2 70.87 21.21 -28.26
CA SER A 2 70.34 19.91 -28.74
C SER A 2 68.85 19.70 -28.63
N PHE A 3 68.22 20.07 -29.71
CA PHE A 3 66.90 19.61 -30.16
C PHE A 3 66.98 18.10 -30.48
N LYS A 4 65.95 17.34 -30.03
CA LYS A 4 65.58 16.09 -30.67
C LYS A 4 64.08 16.04 -30.93
N ARG A 5 63.80 16.17 -32.22
CA ARG A 5 62.50 16.02 -32.88
C ARG A 5 62.08 14.55 -32.77
N TYR A 6 60.90 14.28 -32.26
CA TYR A 6 60.23 13.00 -32.48
C TYR A 6 58.95 13.20 -33.23
N ALA A 7 58.89 12.42 -34.26
CA ALA A 7 57.89 12.45 -35.33
C ALA A 7 56.48 12.17 -34.88
N PHE A 8 55.62 12.88 -35.54
CA PHE A 8 54.20 12.70 -35.58
C PHE A 8 53.83 11.30 -36.05
N THR A 9 53.08 10.55 -35.24
CA THR A 9 52.29 9.44 -35.73
C THR A 9 50.83 9.76 -35.42
N VAL A 10 50.14 10.17 -36.48
CA VAL A 10 48.70 10.39 -36.47
C VAL A 10 48.01 9.03 -36.44
N LEU A 11 47.41 8.67 -35.32
CA LEU A 11 46.53 7.53 -35.23
C LEU A 11 45.10 8.02 -35.29
N LEU A 12 44.45 7.81 -36.42
CA LEU A 12 43.03 8.04 -36.59
C LEU A 12 42.26 7.07 -35.68
N LEU A 13 41.69 7.57 -34.59
CA LEU A 13 40.70 6.83 -33.84
C LEU A 13 39.34 7.22 -34.37
N THR A 14 38.67 6.26 -35.02
CA THR A 14 37.27 6.32 -35.44
C THR A 14 36.38 6.44 -34.23
N ALA A 15 35.65 7.55 -34.11
CA ALA A 15 34.63 7.75 -33.09
C ALA A 15 33.42 6.87 -33.42
N SER A 16 33.26 5.79 -32.69
CA SER A 16 32.01 5.05 -32.63
C SER A 16 31.00 5.87 -31.82
N LEU A 17 30.04 6.46 -32.52
CA LEU A 17 28.87 7.07 -31.92
C LEU A 17 28.01 5.96 -31.28
N CYS A 18 28.16 5.74 -29.96
CA CYS A 18 27.15 5.04 -29.19
C CYS A 18 25.92 5.92 -29.11
N SER A 19 24.94 5.62 -29.97
CA SER A 19 23.57 6.09 -29.84
C SER A 19 23.01 5.54 -28.54
N CYS A 20 22.96 6.35 -27.48
CA CYS A 20 22.11 6.12 -26.35
C CYS A 20 20.67 6.24 -26.82
N GLY A 21 20.06 5.10 -27.14
CA GLY A 21 18.63 5.00 -27.31
C GLY A 21 17.97 5.43 -26.01
N GLU A 22 17.20 6.50 -26.08
CA GLU A 22 16.25 6.92 -25.06
C GLU A 22 15.31 5.73 -24.78
N LYS A 23 15.55 5.02 -23.67
CA LYS A 23 14.57 4.08 -23.13
C LYS A 23 13.40 4.94 -22.65
N LYS A 24 12.41 5.09 -23.53
CA LYS A 24 11.06 5.44 -23.15
C LYS A 24 10.71 4.59 -21.96
N SER A 25 10.55 5.22 -20.79
CA SER A 25 10.09 4.56 -19.57
C SER A 25 8.72 3.99 -19.89
N GLU A 26 8.68 2.70 -20.10
CA GLU A 26 7.47 1.90 -20.15
C GLU A 26 6.80 2.08 -18.78
N PRO A 27 5.52 2.48 -18.72
CA PRO A 27 4.82 2.55 -17.45
C PRO A 27 4.89 1.15 -16.84
N ALA A 28 5.35 1.09 -15.58
CA ALA A 28 5.34 -0.14 -14.80
C ALA A 28 3.98 -0.84 -14.99
N PRO A 29 3.96 -2.17 -15.19
CA PRO A 29 2.71 -2.87 -15.37
C PRO A 29 1.87 -2.57 -14.13
N LYS A 30 0.68 -1.98 -14.33
CA LYS A 30 -0.35 -1.95 -13.30
C LYS A 30 -0.47 -3.38 -12.82
N ALA A 31 -0.12 -3.62 -11.57
CA ALA A 31 -0.36 -4.89 -10.91
C ALA A 31 -1.89 -5.04 -10.71
N SER A 32 -2.62 -5.08 -11.81
CA SER A 32 -3.95 -5.64 -11.85
C SER A 32 -3.76 -7.15 -11.81
N ALA A 33 -3.40 -7.66 -10.64
CA ALA A 33 -3.64 -9.06 -10.35
C ALA A 33 -5.15 -9.20 -10.29
N ALA A 34 -5.75 -9.48 -11.44
CA ALA A 34 -7.10 -9.99 -11.52
C ALA A 34 -7.09 -11.35 -10.80
N VAL A 35 -7.23 -11.31 -9.48
CA VAL A 35 -7.52 -12.49 -8.68
C VAL A 35 -8.99 -12.77 -8.89
N ALA A 36 -9.24 -13.87 -9.60
CA ALA A 36 -10.55 -14.34 -9.95
C ALA A 36 -11.46 -14.45 -8.72
N SER A 37 -12.63 -13.79 -8.78
CA SER A 37 -13.90 -14.20 -8.15
C SER A 37 -13.98 -14.36 -6.64
N SER A 38 -13.33 -13.55 -5.84
CA SER A 38 -13.63 -13.47 -4.39
C SER A 38 -14.86 -12.58 -4.08
N GLY A 39 -15.37 -11.86 -5.08
CA GLY A 39 -16.45 -10.89 -4.89
C GLY A 39 -15.95 -9.52 -4.38
N TYR A 40 -14.64 -9.35 -4.29
CA TYR A 40 -13.94 -8.10 -3.93
C TYR A 40 -13.19 -7.56 -5.15
N ASP A 41 -13.11 -6.24 -5.26
CA ASP A 41 -12.32 -5.57 -6.29
C ASP A 41 -10.82 -5.66 -5.96
N VAL A 42 -10.49 -5.59 -4.65
CA VAL A 42 -9.14 -5.80 -4.13
C VAL A 42 -9.20 -6.76 -2.94
N ASP A 43 -8.69 -7.98 -3.14
CA ASP A 43 -8.57 -8.98 -2.07
C ASP A 43 -7.12 -9.12 -1.64
N LEU A 44 -6.74 -8.38 -0.59
CA LEU A 44 -5.37 -8.39 -0.05
C LEU A 44 -5.01 -9.73 0.60
N THR A 45 -6.01 -10.54 0.99
CA THR A 45 -5.78 -11.85 1.62
C THR A 45 -5.23 -12.90 0.66
N GLN A 46 -5.34 -12.66 -0.66
CA GLN A 46 -4.83 -13.53 -1.70
C GLN A 46 -3.39 -13.20 -2.13
N LEU A 47 -2.83 -12.12 -1.60
CA LEU A 47 -1.50 -11.64 -1.94
C LEU A 47 -0.46 -12.19 -0.95
N ASN A 48 0.77 -12.40 -1.41
CA ASN A 48 1.89 -12.66 -0.50
C ASN A 48 2.33 -11.36 0.21
N SER A 49 3.12 -11.48 1.27
CA SER A 49 3.52 -10.36 2.13
C SER A 49 4.21 -9.19 1.40
N GLN A 50 4.95 -9.45 0.34
CA GLN A 50 5.58 -8.40 -0.46
C GLN A 50 4.57 -7.67 -1.34
N MET A 51 3.66 -8.43 -1.95
CA MET A 51 2.63 -7.87 -2.82
C MET A 51 1.56 -7.13 -2.03
N VAL A 52 1.17 -7.62 -0.86
CA VAL A 52 0.15 -6.96 -0.04
C VAL A 52 0.61 -5.59 0.41
N TYR A 53 1.85 -5.45 0.87
CA TYR A 53 2.39 -4.16 1.28
C TYR A 53 2.49 -3.18 0.10
N ALA A 54 2.97 -3.65 -1.06
CA ALA A 54 3.04 -2.82 -2.26
C ALA A 54 1.65 -2.37 -2.74
N GLN A 55 0.65 -3.24 -2.65
CA GLN A 55 -0.73 -2.91 -3.00
C GLN A 55 -1.31 -1.85 -2.04
N VAL A 56 -1.11 -2.01 -0.74
CA VAL A 56 -1.57 -1.04 0.26
C VAL A 56 -0.83 0.29 0.10
N TYR A 57 0.47 0.27 -0.19
CA TYR A 57 1.23 1.48 -0.47
C TYR A 57 0.69 2.25 -1.68
N ASP A 58 0.30 1.53 -2.75
CA ASP A 58 -0.34 2.16 -3.91
C ASP A 58 -1.71 2.76 -3.54
N MET A 59 -2.51 2.07 -2.73
CA MET A 59 -3.81 2.55 -2.25
C MET A 59 -3.69 3.82 -1.40
N VAL A 60 -2.71 3.92 -0.50
CA VAL A 60 -2.53 5.12 0.34
C VAL A 60 -1.90 6.29 -0.41
N THR A 61 -1.14 6.02 -1.47
CA THR A 61 -0.52 7.08 -2.29
C THR A 61 -1.42 7.59 -3.42
N LYS A 62 -2.39 6.78 -3.86
CA LYS A 62 -3.35 7.10 -4.94
C LYS A 62 -4.77 6.70 -4.54
N PRO A 63 -5.28 7.22 -3.42
CA PRO A 63 -6.54 6.73 -2.86
C PRO A 63 -7.75 6.96 -3.77
N GLU A 64 -7.70 8.00 -4.65
CA GLU A 64 -8.78 8.25 -5.58
C GLU A 64 -8.99 7.12 -6.61
N ASP A 65 -7.96 6.35 -6.95
CA ASP A 65 -8.05 5.23 -7.89
C ASP A 65 -8.82 4.03 -7.28
N TYR A 66 -8.97 3.99 -5.97
CA TYR A 66 -9.58 2.89 -5.21
C TYR A 66 -10.92 3.24 -4.57
N LYS A 67 -11.28 4.52 -4.55
CA LYS A 67 -12.52 4.97 -3.91
C LYS A 67 -13.75 4.24 -4.43
N GLY A 68 -14.55 3.70 -3.50
CA GLY A 68 -15.77 2.94 -3.79
C GLY A 68 -15.56 1.47 -4.15
N GLN A 69 -14.31 1.00 -4.23
CA GLN A 69 -14.01 -0.41 -4.46
C GLN A 69 -14.27 -1.25 -3.20
N LYS A 70 -14.71 -2.48 -3.39
CA LYS A 70 -14.82 -3.46 -2.31
C LYS A 70 -13.47 -4.07 -2.00
N VAL A 71 -12.99 -3.84 -0.80
CA VAL A 71 -11.67 -4.28 -0.35
C VAL A 71 -11.81 -5.28 0.78
N ARG A 72 -10.93 -6.29 0.78
CA ARG A 72 -10.76 -7.26 1.85
C ARG A 72 -9.33 -7.25 2.33
N ALA A 73 -9.12 -7.07 3.63
CA ALA A 73 -7.79 -6.97 4.24
C ALA A 73 -7.68 -7.88 5.45
N LYS A 74 -6.45 -8.38 5.73
CA LYS A 74 -6.17 -9.23 6.89
C LYS A 74 -4.92 -8.75 7.60
N GLY A 75 -4.98 -8.69 8.93
CA GLY A 75 -3.84 -8.33 9.77
C GLY A 75 -4.23 -8.15 11.23
N PRO A 76 -3.29 -7.76 12.11
CA PRO A 76 -3.58 -7.44 13.49
C PRO A 76 -4.54 -6.26 13.64
N PHE A 77 -5.50 -6.40 14.52
CA PHE A 77 -6.40 -5.32 14.92
C PHE A 77 -5.65 -4.27 15.74
N SER A 78 -5.86 -3.00 15.43
CA SER A 78 -5.30 -1.87 16.16
C SER A 78 -6.40 -0.90 16.55
N TYR A 79 -6.27 -0.34 17.75
CA TYR A 79 -7.13 0.69 18.30
C TYR A 79 -6.29 1.89 18.74
N PHE A 80 -6.75 3.07 18.39
CA PHE A 80 -6.17 4.32 18.85
C PHE A 80 -7.28 5.29 19.28
N LYS A 81 -7.08 5.96 20.40
CA LYS A 81 -7.92 7.06 20.85
C LYS A 81 -7.10 8.34 20.92
N ASP A 82 -7.60 9.37 20.26
CA ASP A 82 -7.01 10.71 20.35
C ASP A 82 -7.51 11.38 21.64
N ASP A 83 -6.59 11.61 22.57
CA ASP A 83 -6.90 12.24 23.86
C ASP A 83 -7.33 13.72 23.74
N GLN A 84 -7.04 14.38 22.61
CA GLN A 84 -7.38 15.79 22.41
C GLN A 84 -8.79 15.94 21.84
N THR A 85 -9.17 15.10 20.91
CA THR A 85 -10.48 15.15 20.23
C THR A 85 -11.47 14.17 20.84
N GLY A 86 -10.99 13.11 21.49
CA GLY A 86 -11.80 12.00 21.98
C GLY A 86 -12.21 11.01 20.87
N ASN A 87 -11.77 11.22 19.63
CA ASN A 87 -12.05 10.32 18.53
C ASN A 87 -11.36 8.96 18.70
N GLU A 88 -12.04 7.92 18.25
CA GLU A 88 -11.55 6.54 18.29
C GLU A 88 -11.35 6.03 16.87
N TYR A 89 -10.22 5.38 16.64
CA TYR A 89 -9.82 4.87 15.33
C TYR A 89 -9.52 3.38 15.44
N PHE A 90 -10.08 2.63 14.51
CA PHE A 90 -9.96 1.17 14.42
C PHE A 90 -9.30 0.83 13.10
N ALA A 91 -8.25 0.03 13.11
CA ALA A 91 -7.50 -0.29 11.90
C ALA A 91 -7.07 -1.76 11.87
N VAL A 92 -6.89 -2.25 10.65
CA VAL A 92 -6.12 -3.46 10.36
C VAL A 92 -4.73 -3.06 9.91
N LEU A 93 -3.69 -3.61 10.54
CA LEU A 93 -2.30 -3.29 10.23
C LEU A 93 -1.75 -4.23 9.18
N ILE A 94 -1.13 -3.66 8.16
CA ILE A 94 -0.44 -4.40 7.10
C ILE A 94 1.05 -4.11 7.22
N SER A 95 1.82 -5.14 7.59
CA SER A 95 3.27 -5.04 7.71
C SER A 95 3.97 -5.38 6.40
N ASP A 96 5.15 -4.77 6.18
CA ASP A 96 6.04 -5.18 5.11
C ASP A 96 6.62 -6.60 5.38
N ALA A 97 7.33 -7.16 4.39
CA ALA A 97 7.89 -8.50 4.50
C ALA A 97 8.95 -8.64 5.62
N THR A 98 9.50 -7.53 6.12
CA THR A 98 10.49 -7.47 7.20
C THR A 98 9.88 -7.08 8.53
N ALA A 99 8.60 -6.74 8.56
CA ALA A 99 7.85 -6.23 9.71
C ALA A 99 8.47 -4.97 10.35
N CYS A 100 9.28 -4.23 9.58
CA CYS A 100 9.87 -2.97 10.07
C CYS A 100 8.98 -1.75 9.81
N CYS A 101 8.05 -1.86 8.87
CA CYS A 101 7.09 -0.82 8.52
C CYS A 101 5.69 -1.39 8.44
N SER A 102 4.71 -0.64 8.92
CA SER A 102 3.30 -1.03 8.82
C SER A 102 2.47 0.11 8.25
N GLN A 103 1.46 -0.23 7.47
CA GLN A 103 0.42 0.68 7.01
C GLN A 103 -0.90 0.25 7.65
N GLY A 104 -1.64 1.19 8.22
CA GLY A 104 -2.98 0.95 8.73
C GLY A 104 -4.01 1.25 7.65
N ILE A 105 -5.00 0.36 7.52
CA ILE A 105 -6.25 0.69 6.85
C ILE A 105 -7.30 0.75 7.94
N GLU A 106 -7.86 1.94 8.15
CA GLU A 106 -8.92 2.13 9.13
C GLU A 106 -10.22 1.45 8.66
N PHE A 107 -11.12 1.20 9.58
CA PHE A 107 -12.44 0.70 9.23
C PHE A 107 -13.53 1.21 10.18
N VAL A 108 -14.70 1.40 9.62
CA VAL A 108 -15.92 1.77 10.33
C VAL A 108 -16.92 0.64 10.12
N LEU A 109 -17.27 -0.05 11.21
CA LEU A 109 -18.21 -1.16 11.14
C LEU A 109 -19.60 -0.69 10.73
N ASP A 110 -20.33 -1.54 10.01
CA ASP A 110 -21.72 -1.32 9.65
C ASP A 110 -22.61 -1.45 10.91
N GLY A 111 -23.33 -0.38 11.24
CA GLY A 111 -24.19 -0.31 12.42
C GLY A 111 -23.56 0.41 13.62
N ASP A 112 -24.23 0.29 14.77
CA ASP A 112 -23.80 0.90 16.03
C ASP A 112 -22.97 -0.09 16.85
N HIS A 113 -21.67 0.14 16.96
CA HIS A 113 -20.72 -0.70 17.71
C HIS A 113 -19.98 0.11 18.76
N LYS A 114 -19.68 -0.52 19.90
CA LYS A 114 -19.01 0.13 21.04
C LYS A 114 -17.73 -0.61 21.42
N TYR A 115 -16.64 0.14 21.47
CA TYR A 115 -15.40 -0.39 22.02
C TYR A 115 -15.45 -0.39 23.56
N PRO A 116 -14.93 -1.43 24.24
CA PRO A 116 -14.30 -2.62 23.67
C PRO A 116 -15.28 -3.78 23.40
N ASP A 117 -16.54 -3.67 23.74
CA ASP A 117 -17.47 -4.80 23.83
C ASP A 117 -17.73 -5.49 22.48
N ASP A 118 -17.75 -4.70 21.40
CA ASP A 118 -18.06 -5.15 20.04
C ASP A 118 -16.80 -5.31 19.15
N TYR A 119 -15.62 -5.29 19.75
CA TYR A 119 -14.36 -5.38 19.02
C TYR A 119 -13.45 -6.48 19.57
N PRO A 120 -12.58 -7.07 18.73
CA PRO A 120 -11.59 -8.03 19.21
C PRO A 120 -10.56 -7.35 20.14
N ALA A 121 -9.79 -8.15 20.86
CA ALA A 121 -8.64 -7.63 21.59
C ALA A 121 -7.60 -7.08 20.62
N VAL A 122 -6.92 -5.99 20.99
CA VAL A 122 -5.79 -5.42 20.22
C VAL A 122 -4.78 -6.51 19.92
N ASP A 123 -4.14 -6.44 18.75
CA ASP A 123 -3.20 -7.43 18.16
C ASP A 123 -3.83 -8.76 17.75
N THR A 124 -5.14 -8.94 17.89
CA THR A 124 -5.83 -10.10 17.30
C THR A 124 -5.80 -10.02 15.78
N GLU A 125 -5.39 -11.11 15.12
CA GLU A 125 -5.47 -11.19 13.66
C GLU A 125 -6.93 -11.26 13.22
N ILE A 126 -7.36 -10.34 12.38
CA ILE A 126 -8.72 -10.24 11.86
C ILE A 126 -8.71 -10.13 10.34
N THR A 127 -9.82 -10.55 9.72
CA THR A 127 -10.13 -10.26 8.33
C THR A 127 -11.27 -9.26 8.29
N VAL A 128 -11.06 -8.12 7.62
CA VAL A 128 -12.04 -7.05 7.48
C VAL A 128 -12.35 -6.85 6.01
N SER A 129 -13.62 -6.68 5.67
CA SER A 129 -14.06 -6.27 4.34
C SER A 129 -14.96 -5.04 4.44
N GLY A 130 -14.91 -4.18 3.41
CA GLY A 130 -15.72 -2.96 3.35
C GLY A 130 -15.51 -2.21 2.05
N THR A 131 -16.11 -1.04 1.96
CA THR A 131 -15.98 -0.14 0.81
C THR A 131 -14.87 0.86 1.06
N PHE A 132 -13.86 0.88 0.20
CA PHE A 132 -12.71 1.77 0.34
C PHE A 132 -13.10 3.23 0.16
N ASP A 133 -12.69 4.05 1.09
CA ASP A 133 -12.76 5.50 1.03
C ASP A 133 -11.50 6.11 1.67
N TYR A 134 -11.38 7.41 1.59
CA TYR A 134 -10.32 8.15 2.26
C TYR A 134 -10.82 9.52 2.71
N TYR A 135 -10.18 10.07 3.74
CA TYR A 135 -10.45 11.41 4.22
C TYR A 135 -9.14 12.16 4.49
N LYS A 136 -9.26 13.48 4.68
CA LYS A 136 -8.13 14.35 4.98
C LYS A 136 -8.29 14.94 6.37
N GLU A 137 -7.22 14.88 7.13
CA GLU A 137 -7.11 15.56 8.41
C GLU A 137 -5.82 16.40 8.42
N GLY A 138 -5.98 17.72 8.37
CA GLY A 138 -4.87 18.62 8.15
C GLY A 138 -4.16 18.36 6.82
N VAL A 139 -2.89 17.98 6.87
CA VAL A 139 -2.05 17.67 5.68
C VAL A 139 -2.01 16.17 5.37
N ASN A 140 -2.55 15.34 6.25
CA ASN A 140 -2.51 13.89 6.14
C ASN A 140 -3.73 13.34 5.39
N ILE A 141 -3.52 12.23 4.72
CA ILE A 141 -4.57 11.43 4.08
C ILE A 141 -4.64 10.09 4.84
N TYR A 142 -5.85 9.71 5.22
CA TYR A 142 -6.15 8.46 5.90
C TYR A 142 -7.08 7.63 5.02
N CYS A 143 -6.79 6.34 4.91
CA CYS A 143 -7.58 5.40 4.13
C CYS A 143 -8.42 4.55 5.08
N GLN A 144 -9.69 4.33 4.71
CA GLN A 144 -10.65 3.60 5.53
C GLN A 144 -11.53 2.67 4.70
N LEU A 145 -12.10 1.68 5.35
CA LEU A 145 -13.17 0.84 4.83
C LEU A 145 -14.47 1.24 5.52
N LEU A 146 -15.43 1.72 4.75
CA LEU A 146 -16.78 2.02 5.22
C LEU A 146 -17.68 0.80 5.10
N ASP A 147 -18.77 0.77 5.90
CA ASP A 147 -19.72 -0.33 5.97
C ASP A 147 -18.99 -1.68 6.19
N ALA A 148 -17.98 -1.64 7.06
CA ALA A 148 -17.04 -2.74 7.22
C ALA A 148 -17.64 -3.89 8.03
N LYS A 149 -17.10 -5.09 7.79
CA LYS A 149 -17.45 -6.32 8.54
C LYS A 149 -16.18 -7.06 8.91
N ILE A 150 -16.12 -7.53 10.15
CA ILE A 150 -15.08 -8.47 10.60
C ILE A 150 -15.57 -9.87 10.29
N GLU A 151 -14.87 -10.59 9.40
CA GLU A 151 -15.34 -11.87 8.86
C GLU A 151 -15.00 -13.07 9.74
N ASP A 152 -13.82 -13.07 10.39
CA ASP A 152 -13.29 -14.20 11.15
C ASP A 152 -13.60 -14.13 12.65
N SER A 153 -14.39 -13.17 13.07
CA SER A 153 -14.69 -13.04 14.48
C SER A 153 -15.64 -14.15 14.91
N LYS A 154 -15.19 -14.96 15.88
CA LYS A 154 -16.07 -15.74 16.73
C LYS A 154 -16.98 -14.82 17.60
N LEU A 155 -16.98 -13.54 17.31
CA LEU A 155 -17.89 -12.55 17.82
C LEU A 155 -19.21 -12.80 17.07
N SER A 156 -19.99 -13.78 17.57
CA SER A 156 -21.39 -13.92 17.18
C SER A 156 -22.16 -12.78 17.85
N TRP A 157 -22.49 -11.81 17.08
CA TRP A 157 -23.47 -10.78 17.43
C TRP A 157 -24.87 -11.39 17.52
#